data_e535204476852b138f59cce5e99f38ab
#
_entry.id   e535204476852b138f59cce5e99f38ab
#
_cell.length_a   1.000
_cell.length_b   1.000
_cell.length_c   1.000
_cell.angle_alpha   90.00
_cell.angle_beta   90.00
_cell.angle_gamma   90.00
#
_symmetry.space_group_name_H-M   'P 1'
#
loop_
_entity.id
_entity.type
_entity.pdbx_description
1 polymer ?
#
loop_
_entity_poly.entity_id
_entity_poly.type
_entity_poly.pdbx_seq_one_letter_code
_entity_poly.pdbx_strand_id
1 'polypeptide(L)'
;MIALAAAWFSADMPYPGGYALLPTLGAAGVVAAGCLGPRAGGVSRVLSWRPLQWIGGISYSWYLWHWPVLLLGRALMGSDAPLYRIGWVLLSLVLACLSCWCIESPIRNRRKWLVRPRMAIFGALALMLLANSLCVHWNNRADVQMRSPDMQRYAMAHGDAPVIYGMGCDDWYQSDRVRLCAFGQADAAHTAVLMGDSHAGQWAPAFIKAFDRPGWRLLVVTKSSCPMVDAPFFYARIGKEYTVCSKWRAHALAQIARIRPEIVALGTSDTYGFSKAQWIDGTVRVLDALGPASGRVYLLRDTPRLPFDGPDCLAEHAGRKAWLGLQHACVAREDDPRADEVHQWLGEAASRRANVGMLDMDAQVCPDGVCSAERNGLVVFRDSQHLTGSFAASLDTVLAGKLGMSAASAASDDGKLKASQ
;
A
#
# COMPACT_ATOMS: atom_id res chain seq x y z
N MET A 1 -2.18 -19.23 31.92
CA MET A 1 -1.66 -17.91 31.51
C MET A 1 -0.93 -17.97 30.16
N ILE A 2 0.12 -18.79 29.97
CA ILE A 2 0.85 -18.89 28.69
C ILE A 2 -0.06 -19.34 27.55
N ALA A 3 -0.79 -20.46 27.72
CA ALA A 3 -1.73 -20.96 26.72
C ALA A 3 -2.88 -19.98 26.42
N LEU A 4 -3.33 -19.26 27.43
CA LEU A 4 -4.36 -18.21 27.28
C LEU A 4 -3.83 -17.04 26.44
N ALA A 5 -2.60 -16.59 26.69
CA ALA A 5 -1.96 -15.55 25.90
C ALA A 5 -1.79 -15.98 24.42
N ALA A 6 -1.35 -17.23 24.21
CA ALA A 6 -1.17 -17.77 22.86
C ALA A 6 -2.48 -17.90 22.06
N ALA A 7 -3.61 -18.13 22.77
CA ALA A 7 -4.92 -18.27 22.12
C ALA A 7 -5.66 -16.93 21.93
N TRP A 8 -5.37 -15.94 22.76
CA TRP A 8 -6.15 -14.70 22.82
C TRP A 8 -5.46 -13.48 22.18
N PHE A 9 -4.11 -13.47 22.09
CA PHE A 9 -3.42 -12.32 21.54
C PHE A 9 -3.56 -12.25 20.02
N SER A 10 -3.91 -11.06 19.52
CA SER A 10 -4.00 -10.73 18.10
C SER A 10 -2.98 -9.66 17.73
N ALA A 11 -2.74 -9.49 16.42
CA ALA A 11 -1.83 -8.47 15.90
C ALA A 11 -2.28 -7.01 16.20
N ASP A 12 -3.58 -6.82 16.49
CA ASP A 12 -4.16 -5.50 16.74
C ASP A 12 -4.00 -5.04 18.21
N MET A 13 -3.51 -5.93 19.09
CA MET A 13 -3.32 -5.57 20.49
C MET A 13 -2.07 -4.70 20.69
N PRO A 14 -2.10 -3.71 21.60
CA PRO A 14 -0.95 -2.88 21.94
C PRO A 14 0.08 -3.69 22.74
N TYR A 15 0.80 -4.58 22.05
CA TYR A 15 1.88 -5.38 22.61
C TYR A 15 3.23 -4.71 22.31
N PRO A 16 4.18 -4.66 23.29
CA PRO A 16 4.24 -5.42 24.54
C PRO A 16 3.50 -4.84 25.75
N GLY A 17 3.01 -3.70 25.84
CA GLY A 17 2.25 -3.09 26.95
C GLY A 17 1.95 -3.98 28.17
N GLY A 18 0.89 -3.68 28.91
CA GLY A 18 0.48 -4.47 30.09
C GLY A 18 0.10 -5.94 29.79
N TYR A 19 -0.26 -6.22 28.53
CA TYR A 19 -0.56 -7.58 28.09
C TYR A 19 0.62 -8.55 28.19
N ALA A 20 1.86 -8.03 28.08
CA ALA A 20 3.08 -8.84 28.22
C ALA A 20 3.22 -9.49 29.62
N LEU A 21 2.58 -8.94 30.64
CA LEU A 21 2.61 -9.51 32.00
C LEU A 21 1.96 -10.91 32.04
N LEU A 22 0.96 -11.18 31.24
CA LEU A 22 0.25 -12.46 31.27
C LEU A 22 1.16 -13.66 30.91
N PRO A 23 1.86 -13.71 29.78
CA PRO A 23 2.78 -14.81 29.48
C PRO A 23 4.02 -14.78 30.35
N THR A 24 4.52 -13.58 30.75
CA THR A 24 5.73 -13.46 31.57
C THR A 24 5.53 -14.00 32.97
N LEU A 25 4.44 -13.63 33.65
CA LEU A 25 4.08 -14.18 34.97
C LEU A 25 3.75 -15.67 34.88
N GLY A 26 3.15 -16.12 33.77
CA GLY A 26 2.95 -17.53 33.52
C GLY A 26 4.26 -18.31 33.43
N ALA A 27 5.25 -17.78 32.71
CA ALA A 27 6.57 -18.38 32.59
C ALA A 27 7.32 -18.37 33.94
N ALA A 28 7.30 -17.23 34.65
CA ALA A 28 7.88 -17.12 35.99
C ALA A 28 7.29 -18.12 36.97
N GLY A 29 5.96 -18.33 36.93
CA GLY A 29 5.29 -19.33 37.77
C GLY A 29 5.74 -20.76 37.47
N VAL A 30 5.94 -21.11 36.18
CA VAL A 30 6.47 -22.44 35.79
C VAL A 30 7.90 -22.64 36.32
N VAL A 31 8.77 -21.63 36.20
CA VAL A 31 10.13 -21.67 36.69
C VAL A 31 10.16 -21.80 38.22
N ALA A 32 9.38 -20.98 38.93
CA ALA A 32 9.27 -21.02 40.38
C ALA A 32 8.78 -22.39 40.89
N ALA A 33 7.76 -22.97 40.22
CA ALA A 33 7.27 -24.30 40.55
C ALA A 33 8.34 -25.39 40.35
N GLY A 34 9.19 -25.26 39.30
CA GLY A 34 10.33 -26.16 39.09
C GLY A 34 11.41 -26.09 40.18
N CYS A 35 11.62 -24.91 40.78
CA CYS A 35 12.57 -24.70 41.87
C CYS A 35 12.10 -25.30 43.20
N LEU A 36 10.80 -25.51 43.40
CA LEU A 36 10.23 -26.05 44.64
C LEU A 36 10.33 -27.58 44.77
N GLY A 37 10.99 -28.25 43.83
CA GLY A 37 11.28 -29.67 43.82
C GLY A 37 10.34 -30.53 42.98
N PRO A 38 10.76 -31.75 42.63
CA PRO A 38 10.04 -32.60 41.71
C PRO A 38 8.76 -33.15 42.38
N ARG A 39 7.60 -32.57 42.07
CA ARG A 39 6.31 -33.19 42.36
C ARG A 39 5.93 -34.09 41.18
N ALA A 40 5.76 -35.39 41.47
CA ALA A 40 5.38 -36.37 40.50
C ALA A 40 3.91 -36.14 39.98
N GLY A 41 3.79 -35.35 38.92
CA GLY A 41 2.48 -35.15 38.26
C GLY A 41 2.38 -33.84 37.47
N GLY A 42 1.46 -33.77 36.53
CA GLY A 42 1.05 -32.57 35.83
C GLY A 42 2.11 -31.98 34.87
N VAL A 43 2.27 -30.67 34.93
CA VAL A 43 3.13 -29.89 34.01
C VAL A 43 4.61 -30.34 34.03
N SER A 44 5.15 -30.75 35.20
CA SER A 44 6.50 -31.26 35.33
C SER A 44 6.77 -32.50 34.47
N ARG A 45 5.78 -33.44 34.40
CA ARG A 45 5.91 -34.64 33.58
C ARG A 45 5.90 -34.30 32.07
N VAL A 46 5.07 -33.32 31.66
CA VAL A 46 5.03 -32.87 30.26
C VAL A 46 6.34 -32.19 29.89
N LEU A 47 6.85 -31.27 30.73
CA LEU A 47 8.08 -30.54 30.47
C LEU A 47 9.35 -31.43 30.55
N SER A 48 9.30 -32.58 31.24
CA SER A 48 10.38 -33.56 31.25
C SER A 48 10.40 -34.49 30.03
N TRP A 49 9.44 -34.37 29.13
CA TRP A 49 9.41 -35.16 27.91
C TRP A 49 10.62 -34.81 27.01
N ARG A 50 11.33 -35.87 26.57
CA ARG A 50 12.60 -35.74 25.83
C ARG A 50 12.58 -34.74 24.67
N PRO A 51 11.57 -34.73 23.78
CA PRO A 51 11.49 -33.75 22.70
C PRO A 51 11.39 -32.29 23.19
N LEU A 52 10.63 -32.04 24.26
CA LEU A 52 10.52 -30.68 24.83
C LEU A 52 11.82 -30.23 25.49
N GLN A 53 12.53 -31.15 26.16
CA GLN A 53 13.84 -30.87 26.72
C GLN A 53 14.86 -30.58 25.61
N TRP A 54 14.80 -31.31 24.51
CA TRP A 54 15.69 -31.07 23.36
C TRP A 54 15.40 -29.68 22.72
N ILE A 55 14.11 -29.36 22.46
CA ILE A 55 13.70 -28.05 21.95
C ILE A 55 14.14 -26.93 22.93
N GLY A 56 13.93 -27.13 24.23
CA GLY A 56 14.38 -26.20 25.27
C GLY A 56 15.90 -25.98 25.26
N GLY A 57 16.67 -27.07 25.02
CA GLY A 57 18.15 -27.00 24.92
C GLY A 57 18.67 -26.17 23.75
N ILE A 58 17.96 -26.13 22.65
CA ILE A 58 18.35 -25.37 21.45
C ILE A 58 17.57 -24.05 21.29
N SER A 59 16.64 -23.75 22.20
CA SER A 59 15.67 -22.65 22.07
C SER A 59 16.34 -21.29 21.89
N TYR A 60 17.46 -21.03 22.61
CA TYR A 60 18.21 -19.80 22.48
C TYR A 60 18.85 -19.64 21.09
N SER A 61 19.55 -20.67 20.61
CA SER A 61 20.12 -20.67 19.27
C SER A 61 19.02 -20.56 18.20
N TRP A 62 17.87 -21.22 18.41
CA TRP A 62 16.75 -21.12 17.47
C TRP A 62 16.12 -19.74 17.47
N TYR A 63 15.97 -19.09 18.62
CA TYR A 63 15.55 -17.71 18.73
C TYR A 63 16.46 -16.76 17.93
N LEU A 64 17.77 -16.99 17.93
CA LEU A 64 18.70 -16.16 17.15
C LEU A 64 18.59 -16.40 15.63
N TRP A 65 18.33 -17.64 15.19
CA TRP A 65 18.32 -17.98 13.78
C TRP A 65 16.96 -17.82 13.09
N HIS A 66 15.80 -18.00 13.80
CA HIS A 66 14.50 -18.02 13.15
C HIS A 66 14.19 -16.71 12.44
N TRP A 67 14.41 -15.58 13.06
CA TRP A 67 14.09 -14.27 12.51
C TRP A 67 14.92 -13.93 11.26
N PRO A 68 16.27 -13.96 11.30
CA PRO A 68 17.08 -13.69 10.12
C PRO A 68 16.76 -14.63 8.95
N VAL A 69 16.56 -15.92 9.21
CA VAL A 69 16.29 -16.91 8.15
C VAL A 69 14.92 -16.68 7.52
N LEU A 70 13.88 -16.38 8.29
CA LEU A 70 12.55 -16.10 7.76
C LEU A 70 12.55 -14.80 6.94
N LEU A 71 13.21 -13.76 7.45
CA LEU A 71 13.27 -12.46 6.79
C LEU A 71 14.06 -12.52 5.47
N LEU A 72 15.26 -13.12 5.52
CA LEU A 72 16.08 -13.29 4.32
C LEU A 72 15.47 -14.27 3.34
N GLY A 73 14.84 -15.34 3.84
CA GLY A 73 14.16 -16.32 3.01
C GLY A 73 13.00 -15.72 2.21
N ARG A 74 12.17 -14.90 2.86
CA ARG A 74 11.12 -14.14 2.20
C ARG A 74 11.71 -13.19 1.15
N ALA A 75 12.75 -12.44 1.52
CA ALA A 75 13.41 -11.52 0.62
C ALA A 75 14.04 -12.22 -0.60
N LEU A 76 14.52 -13.45 -0.45
CA LEU A 76 15.12 -14.22 -1.56
C LEU A 76 14.10 -14.80 -2.52
N MET A 77 12.98 -15.31 -2.02
CA MET A 77 11.98 -16.02 -2.83
C MET A 77 10.85 -15.14 -3.33
N GLY A 78 10.60 -13.96 -2.73
CA GLY A 78 9.50 -13.07 -3.10
C GLY A 78 8.11 -13.70 -2.91
N SER A 79 8.01 -14.84 -2.19
CA SER A 79 6.77 -15.60 -2.02
C SER A 79 6.52 -15.95 -0.56
N ASP A 80 5.29 -15.71 -0.13
CA ASP A 80 4.79 -16.04 1.20
C ASP A 80 4.07 -17.41 1.25
N ALA A 81 4.23 -18.26 0.21
CA ALA A 81 3.55 -19.55 0.17
C ALA A 81 3.92 -20.41 1.40
N PRO A 82 2.94 -21.13 2.00
CA PRO A 82 3.15 -21.88 3.24
C PRO A 82 4.29 -22.89 3.17
N LEU A 83 4.50 -23.49 2.01
CA LEU A 83 5.58 -24.46 1.79
C LEU A 83 6.98 -23.84 1.96
N TYR A 84 7.19 -22.64 1.45
CA TYR A 84 8.46 -21.92 1.62
C TYR A 84 8.67 -21.50 3.08
N ARG A 85 7.62 -21.06 3.77
CA ARG A 85 7.71 -20.74 5.21
C ARG A 85 8.14 -21.94 6.04
N ILE A 86 7.54 -23.12 5.78
CA ILE A 86 7.92 -24.36 6.45
C ILE A 86 9.40 -24.69 6.16
N GLY A 87 9.84 -24.56 4.92
CA GLY A 87 11.23 -24.78 4.52
C GLY A 87 12.21 -23.88 5.29
N TRP A 88 11.90 -22.60 5.42
CA TRP A 88 12.73 -21.64 6.18
C TRP A 88 12.72 -21.90 7.69
N VAL A 89 11.58 -22.31 8.26
CA VAL A 89 11.51 -22.74 9.66
C VAL A 89 12.40 -23.95 9.90
N LEU A 90 12.35 -24.95 9.02
CA LEU A 90 13.21 -26.13 9.13
C LEU A 90 14.70 -25.79 8.96
N LEU A 91 15.04 -24.90 8.02
CA LEU A 91 16.41 -24.42 7.85
C LEU A 91 16.89 -23.68 9.11
N SER A 92 16.07 -22.83 9.70
CA SER A 92 16.42 -22.12 10.94
C SER A 92 16.66 -23.08 12.10
N LEU A 93 15.89 -24.16 12.18
CA LEU A 93 16.06 -25.23 13.17
C LEU A 93 17.39 -25.98 12.96
N VAL A 94 17.74 -26.32 11.73
CA VAL A 94 19.02 -26.98 11.38
C VAL A 94 20.19 -26.07 11.77
N LEU A 95 20.14 -24.79 11.42
CA LEU A 95 21.18 -23.81 11.78
C LEU A 95 21.30 -23.63 13.29
N ALA A 96 20.18 -23.63 14.01
CA ALA A 96 20.15 -23.59 15.48
C ALA A 96 20.82 -24.82 16.10
N CYS A 97 20.52 -26.03 15.59
CA CYS A 97 21.17 -27.25 16.06
C CYS A 97 22.69 -27.22 15.81
N LEU A 98 23.11 -26.81 14.62
CA LEU A 98 24.52 -26.68 14.27
C LEU A 98 25.22 -25.64 15.17
N SER A 99 24.61 -24.47 15.38
CA SER A 99 25.16 -23.45 16.28
C SER A 99 25.25 -23.93 17.73
N CYS A 100 24.22 -24.59 18.21
CA CYS A 100 24.22 -25.14 19.57
C CYS A 100 25.30 -26.20 19.73
N TRP A 101 25.46 -27.09 18.76
CA TRP A 101 26.40 -28.20 18.84
C TRP A 101 27.87 -27.80 18.58
N CYS A 102 28.10 -26.98 17.54
CA CYS A 102 29.45 -26.60 17.13
C CYS A 102 30.03 -25.40 17.88
N ILE A 103 29.19 -24.51 18.41
CA ILE A 103 29.61 -23.24 18.98
C ILE A 103 29.23 -23.16 20.48
N GLU A 104 27.93 -23.20 20.77
CA GLU A 104 27.43 -22.92 22.13
C GLU A 104 27.89 -23.99 23.14
N SER A 105 27.64 -25.28 22.87
CA SER A 105 27.97 -26.38 23.77
C SER A 105 29.47 -26.53 24.00
N PRO A 106 30.36 -26.46 22.98
CA PRO A 106 31.79 -26.50 23.21
C PRO A 106 32.32 -25.32 24.06
N ILE A 107 31.80 -24.12 23.82
CA ILE A 107 32.25 -22.93 24.60
C ILE A 107 31.73 -23.02 26.03
N ARG A 108 30.47 -23.34 26.23
CA ARG A 108 29.84 -23.44 27.56
C ARG A 108 30.41 -24.55 28.41
N ASN A 109 30.76 -25.69 27.83
CA ASN A 109 31.20 -26.88 28.54
C ASN A 109 32.73 -26.97 28.71
N ARG A 110 33.52 -26.16 27.99
CA ARG A 110 34.98 -26.20 28.09
C ARG A 110 35.46 -25.28 29.23
N ARG A 111 35.56 -25.82 30.42
CA ARG A 111 36.17 -25.14 31.60
C ARG A 111 37.57 -24.51 31.33
N LYS A 112 38.32 -25.01 30.33
CA LYS A 112 39.65 -24.51 29.95
C LYS A 112 39.67 -23.05 29.50
N TRP A 113 38.57 -22.54 28.93
CA TRP A 113 38.46 -21.13 28.52
C TRP A 113 38.27 -20.19 29.72
N LEU A 114 37.58 -20.64 30.78
CA LEU A 114 37.38 -19.89 32.02
C LEU A 114 38.68 -19.76 32.84
N VAL A 115 39.66 -20.65 32.61
CA VAL A 115 40.98 -20.62 33.31
C VAL A 115 41.89 -19.51 32.75
N ARG A 116 41.60 -18.99 31.52
CA ARG A 116 42.36 -17.90 30.89
C ARG A 116 41.44 -16.73 30.52
N PRO A 117 40.92 -15.99 31.50
CA PRO A 117 39.88 -14.95 31.25
C PRO A 117 40.35 -13.86 30.28
N ARG A 118 41.64 -13.51 30.31
CA ARG A 118 42.22 -12.52 29.37
C ARG A 118 42.11 -12.97 27.92
N MET A 119 42.43 -14.23 27.61
CA MET A 119 42.31 -14.75 26.25
C MET A 119 40.84 -14.82 25.76
N ALA A 120 39.92 -15.16 26.66
CA ALA A 120 38.49 -15.16 26.35
C ALA A 120 37.98 -13.74 26.06
N ILE A 121 38.39 -12.75 26.84
CA ILE A 121 38.05 -11.33 26.64
C ILE A 121 38.64 -10.83 25.32
N PHE A 122 39.94 -11.08 25.06
CA PHE A 122 40.54 -10.66 23.78
C PHE A 122 39.87 -11.34 22.56
N GLY A 123 39.53 -12.62 22.64
CA GLY A 123 38.81 -13.33 21.61
C GLY A 123 37.39 -12.76 21.36
N ALA A 124 36.68 -12.45 22.45
CA ALA A 124 35.38 -11.83 22.37
C ALA A 124 35.45 -10.43 21.74
N LEU A 125 36.41 -9.60 22.19
CA LEU A 125 36.61 -8.26 21.60
C LEU A 125 36.99 -8.32 20.11
N ALA A 126 37.87 -9.23 19.72
CA ALA A 126 38.27 -9.43 18.33
C ALA A 126 37.07 -9.85 17.47
N LEU A 127 36.23 -10.78 17.96
CA LEU A 127 35.03 -11.20 17.30
C LEU A 127 34.00 -10.06 17.15
N MET A 128 33.82 -9.28 18.21
CA MET A 128 32.93 -8.10 18.20
C MET A 128 33.41 -7.03 17.18
N LEU A 129 34.75 -6.76 17.17
CA LEU A 129 35.31 -5.81 16.19
C LEU A 129 35.15 -6.32 14.75
N LEU A 130 35.38 -7.61 14.51
CA LEU A 130 35.16 -8.23 13.20
C LEU A 130 33.71 -8.13 12.77
N ALA A 131 32.78 -8.51 13.65
CA ALA A 131 31.35 -8.43 13.38
C ALA A 131 30.91 -6.98 13.10
N ASN A 132 31.37 -6.02 13.92
CA ASN A 132 31.11 -4.62 13.71
C ASN A 132 31.68 -4.11 12.37
N SER A 133 32.91 -4.48 12.02
CA SER A 133 33.53 -4.12 10.75
C SER A 133 32.75 -4.67 9.55
N LEU A 134 32.28 -5.91 9.65
CA LEU A 134 31.42 -6.52 8.62
C LEU A 134 30.07 -5.78 8.50
N CYS A 135 29.45 -5.44 9.63
CA CYS A 135 28.20 -4.67 9.63
C CYS A 135 28.39 -3.27 9.02
N VAL A 136 29.45 -2.56 9.38
CA VAL A 136 29.78 -1.24 8.82
C VAL A 136 30.05 -1.36 7.32
N HIS A 137 30.82 -2.37 6.90
CA HIS A 137 31.08 -2.60 5.47
C HIS A 137 29.78 -2.88 4.69
N TRP A 138 28.88 -3.69 5.27
CA TRP A 138 27.58 -4.00 4.67
C TRP A 138 26.69 -2.76 4.58
N ASN A 139 26.59 -2.00 5.68
CA ASN A 139 25.84 -0.74 5.69
C ASN A 139 26.37 0.25 4.63
N ASN A 140 27.68 0.43 4.54
CA ASN A 140 28.25 1.33 3.53
C ASN A 140 27.90 0.88 2.10
N ARG A 141 27.90 -0.44 1.84
CA ARG A 141 27.46 -0.95 0.54
C ARG A 141 25.98 -0.73 0.29
N ALA A 142 25.14 -0.96 1.31
CA ALA A 142 23.71 -0.70 1.20
C ALA A 142 23.44 0.80 0.96
N ASP A 143 24.14 1.68 1.69
CA ASP A 143 24.02 3.14 1.50
C ASP A 143 24.41 3.59 0.09
N VAL A 144 25.48 3.03 -0.48
CA VAL A 144 25.88 3.30 -1.87
C VAL A 144 24.79 2.84 -2.85
N GLN A 145 24.22 1.67 -2.63
CA GLN A 145 23.13 1.15 -3.47
C GLN A 145 21.87 2.01 -3.34
N MET A 146 21.49 2.39 -2.11
CA MET A 146 20.32 3.26 -1.85
C MET A 146 20.47 4.67 -2.48
N ARG A 147 21.70 5.13 -2.71
CA ARG A 147 21.97 6.39 -3.40
C ARG A 147 22.00 6.26 -4.92
N SER A 148 21.82 5.08 -5.49
CA SER A 148 21.71 4.92 -6.94
C SER A 148 20.49 5.66 -7.48
N PRO A 149 20.54 6.19 -8.71
CA PRO A 149 19.42 6.94 -9.30
C PRO A 149 18.11 6.16 -9.31
N ASP A 150 18.18 4.86 -9.60
CA ASP A 150 17.00 3.98 -9.64
C ASP A 150 16.38 3.82 -8.25
N MET A 151 17.20 3.54 -7.22
CA MET A 151 16.69 3.41 -5.85
C MET A 151 16.08 4.71 -5.33
N GLN A 152 16.68 5.86 -5.64
CA GLN A 152 16.10 7.16 -5.29
C GLN A 152 14.78 7.40 -6.01
N ARG A 153 14.68 7.03 -7.30
CA ARG A 153 13.45 7.13 -8.07
C ARG A 153 12.33 6.28 -7.47
N TYR A 154 12.62 5.04 -7.09
CA TYR A 154 11.63 4.15 -6.45
C TYR A 154 11.22 4.65 -5.06
N ALA A 155 12.18 5.09 -4.24
CA ALA A 155 11.87 5.68 -2.94
C ALA A 155 11.01 6.96 -3.05
N MET A 156 11.28 7.81 -4.04
CA MET A 156 10.48 9.01 -4.30
C MET A 156 9.08 8.70 -4.82
N ALA A 157 8.89 7.55 -5.48
CA ALA A 157 7.59 7.19 -6.05
C ALA A 157 6.49 7.04 -5.00
N HIS A 158 6.80 6.60 -3.78
CA HIS A 158 5.83 6.59 -2.67
C HIS A 158 5.30 7.99 -2.33
N GLY A 159 6.15 9.01 -2.47
CA GLY A 159 5.81 10.41 -2.25
C GLY A 159 5.24 11.12 -3.48
N ASP A 160 5.23 10.49 -4.65
CA ASP A 160 4.70 11.07 -5.89
C ASP A 160 3.16 11.01 -5.90
N ALA A 161 2.58 11.77 -4.98
CA ALA A 161 1.15 11.91 -4.78
C ALA A 161 0.61 13.15 -5.52
N PRO A 162 -0.70 13.18 -5.84
CA PRO A 162 -1.34 14.36 -6.43
C PRO A 162 -1.12 15.62 -5.59
N VAL A 163 -0.82 16.73 -6.27
CA VAL A 163 -0.55 18.05 -5.64
C VAL A 163 -1.69 18.53 -4.72
N ILE A 164 -2.91 18.09 -4.98
CA ILE A 164 -4.11 18.43 -4.20
C ILE A 164 -3.99 18.11 -2.71
N TYR A 165 -3.22 17.07 -2.34
CA TYR A 165 -2.99 16.74 -0.93
C TYR A 165 -2.11 17.77 -0.24
N GLY A 166 -1.03 18.21 -0.87
CA GLY A 166 -0.17 19.28 -0.38
C GLY A 166 -0.89 20.64 -0.27
N MET A 167 -1.89 20.87 -1.12
CA MET A 167 -2.74 22.07 -1.09
C MET A 167 -3.84 22.00 0.00
N GLY A 168 -4.00 20.87 0.66
CA GLY A 168 -5.04 20.65 1.66
C GLY A 168 -6.45 20.57 1.07
N CYS A 169 -6.59 20.12 -0.17
CA CYS A 169 -7.90 19.94 -0.83
C CYS A 169 -8.67 18.75 -0.25
N ASP A 170 -7.97 17.82 0.36
CA ASP A 170 -8.52 16.63 1.01
C ASP A 170 -8.12 16.67 2.50
N ASP A 171 -9.09 16.73 3.38
CA ASP A 171 -8.90 16.68 4.83
C ASP A 171 -9.30 15.33 5.46
N TRP A 172 -9.54 14.34 4.58
CA TRP A 172 -9.89 12.98 4.94
C TRP A 172 -11.10 12.93 5.90
N TYR A 173 -11.00 12.20 7.05
CA TYR A 173 -12.11 12.00 7.99
C TYR A 173 -12.24 13.11 9.05
N GLN A 174 -11.48 14.20 8.96
CA GLN A 174 -11.39 15.20 10.03
C GLN A 174 -12.62 16.12 10.08
N SER A 175 -13.15 16.55 8.92
CA SER A 175 -14.33 17.42 8.88
C SER A 175 -15.20 17.15 7.66
N ASP A 176 -16.46 17.58 7.71
CA ASP A 176 -17.41 17.54 6.58
C ASP A 176 -17.35 18.81 5.71
N ARG A 177 -16.33 19.64 5.90
CA ARG A 177 -16.12 20.85 5.11
C ARG A 177 -15.76 20.50 3.67
N VAL A 178 -16.46 21.10 2.73
CA VAL A 178 -16.15 20.98 1.30
C VAL A 178 -15.11 22.02 0.93
N ARG A 179 -14.00 21.57 0.34
CA ARG A 179 -12.95 22.41 -0.22
C ARG A 179 -12.94 22.21 -1.73
N LEU A 180 -13.18 23.27 -2.48
CA LEU A 180 -13.10 23.30 -3.93
C LEU A 180 -11.71 23.81 -4.32
N CYS A 181 -10.84 22.92 -4.79
CA CYS A 181 -9.54 23.33 -5.31
C CYS A 181 -9.68 23.63 -6.80
N ALA A 182 -9.46 24.89 -7.16
CA ALA A 182 -9.64 25.38 -8.51
C ALA A 182 -8.29 25.44 -9.25
N PHE A 183 -8.30 25.01 -10.51
CA PHE A 183 -7.18 25.08 -11.46
C PHE A 183 -7.66 25.70 -12.77
N GLY A 184 -6.77 26.41 -13.45
CA GLY A 184 -7.11 27.15 -14.67
C GLY A 184 -7.61 28.57 -14.41
N GLN A 185 -8.37 29.13 -15.32
CA GLN A 185 -8.82 30.54 -15.27
C GLN A 185 -10.01 30.70 -14.31
N ALA A 186 -9.96 31.71 -13.45
CA ALA A 186 -11.00 31.95 -12.45
C ALA A 186 -12.36 32.33 -13.07
N ASP A 187 -12.32 33.06 -14.18
CA ASP A 187 -13.47 33.58 -14.94
C ASP A 187 -13.76 32.76 -16.20
N ALA A 188 -13.30 31.51 -16.24
CA ALA A 188 -13.52 30.61 -17.35
C ALA A 188 -15.01 30.42 -17.66
N ALA A 189 -15.34 30.42 -18.96
CA ALA A 189 -16.70 30.17 -19.45
C ALA A 189 -17.19 28.72 -19.16
N HIS A 190 -16.23 27.79 -19.15
CA HIS A 190 -16.49 26.36 -18.99
C HIS A 190 -15.94 25.83 -17.65
N THR A 191 -16.69 24.98 -16.98
CA THR A 191 -16.27 24.37 -15.73
C THR A 191 -16.35 22.87 -15.78
N ALA A 192 -15.26 22.20 -15.38
CA ALA A 192 -15.22 20.77 -15.13
C ALA A 192 -15.05 20.49 -13.63
N VAL A 193 -15.52 19.35 -13.17
CA VAL A 193 -15.39 18.90 -11.80
C VAL A 193 -14.84 17.48 -11.78
N LEU A 194 -13.83 17.23 -10.95
CA LEU A 194 -13.39 15.90 -10.55
C LEU A 194 -13.76 15.72 -9.07
N MET A 195 -14.64 14.77 -8.77
CA MET A 195 -15.11 14.48 -7.42
C MET A 195 -14.93 13.02 -7.07
N GLY A 196 -14.55 12.73 -5.83
CA GLY A 196 -14.51 11.36 -5.33
C GLY A 196 -13.62 11.15 -4.12
N ASP A 197 -13.17 9.90 -3.97
CA ASP A 197 -12.21 9.52 -2.94
C ASP A 197 -10.75 9.63 -3.43
N SER A 198 -9.82 8.92 -2.79
CA SER A 198 -8.40 8.92 -3.20
C SER A 198 -8.18 8.33 -4.60
N HIS A 199 -9.07 7.43 -5.06
CA HIS A 199 -9.02 6.86 -6.40
C HIS A 199 -9.48 7.84 -7.49
N ALA A 200 -10.36 8.78 -7.18
CA ALA A 200 -10.57 9.94 -8.04
C ALA A 200 -9.39 10.91 -7.94
N GLY A 201 -8.90 11.17 -6.71
CA GLY A 201 -7.80 12.09 -6.45
C GLY A 201 -6.52 11.76 -7.19
N GLN A 202 -6.18 10.48 -7.39
CA GLN A 202 -5.00 10.06 -8.14
C GLN A 202 -5.01 10.52 -9.60
N TRP A 203 -6.19 10.75 -10.19
CA TRP A 203 -6.35 11.26 -11.54
C TRP A 203 -6.25 12.79 -11.64
N ALA A 204 -6.23 13.50 -10.51
CA ALA A 204 -6.16 14.97 -10.50
C ALA A 204 -5.01 15.52 -11.37
N PRO A 205 -3.79 14.95 -11.39
CA PRO A 205 -2.72 15.45 -12.26
C PRO A 205 -3.06 15.36 -13.76
N ALA A 206 -3.71 14.29 -14.19
CA ALA A 206 -4.18 14.14 -15.58
C ALA A 206 -5.27 15.15 -15.92
N PHE A 207 -6.24 15.31 -15.02
CA PHE A 207 -7.33 16.29 -15.19
C PHE A 207 -6.81 17.72 -15.20
N ILE A 208 -5.88 18.08 -14.28
CA ILE A 208 -5.27 19.42 -14.23
C ILE A 208 -4.64 19.76 -15.58
N LYS A 209 -3.83 18.86 -16.15
CA LYS A 209 -3.22 19.07 -17.46
C LYS A 209 -4.24 19.07 -18.60
N ALA A 210 -5.20 18.16 -18.60
CA ALA A 210 -6.22 18.07 -19.64
C ALA A 210 -7.06 19.35 -19.74
N PHE A 211 -7.32 20.01 -18.60
CA PHE A 211 -8.09 21.23 -18.51
C PHE A 211 -7.24 22.52 -18.42
N ASP A 212 -5.92 22.43 -18.50
CA ASP A 212 -5.01 23.58 -18.62
C ASP A 212 -5.08 24.14 -20.05
N ARG A 213 -6.20 24.76 -20.37
CA ARG A 213 -6.51 25.34 -21.68
C ARG A 213 -7.42 26.57 -21.56
N PRO A 214 -7.35 27.50 -22.53
CA PRO A 214 -8.18 28.71 -22.49
C PRO A 214 -9.68 28.40 -22.35
N GLY A 215 -10.34 29.19 -21.51
CA GLY A 215 -11.78 29.11 -21.30
C GLY A 215 -12.24 28.02 -20.36
N TRP A 216 -11.35 27.20 -19.80
CA TRP A 216 -11.68 26.14 -18.85
C TRP A 216 -11.17 26.40 -17.44
N ARG A 217 -12.00 25.98 -16.48
CA ARG A 217 -11.67 25.86 -15.07
C ARG A 217 -11.98 24.43 -14.60
N LEU A 218 -11.02 23.80 -13.92
CA LEU A 218 -11.23 22.53 -13.22
C LEU A 218 -11.42 22.80 -11.73
N LEU A 219 -12.40 22.16 -11.12
CA LEU A 219 -12.60 22.08 -9.68
C LEU A 219 -12.35 20.63 -9.22
N VAL A 220 -11.43 20.45 -8.29
CA VAL A 220 -11.16 19.15 -7.68
C VAL A 220 -11.75 19.14 -6.27
N VAL A 221 -12.55 18.12 -5.97
CA VAL A 221 -13.33 17.97 -4.74
C VAL A 221 -13.18 16.53 -4.24
N THR A 222 -12.21 16.28 -3.38
CA THR A 222 -11.92 14.91 -2.93
C THR A 222 -12.04 14.77 -1.42
N LYS A 223 -12.36 13.56 -0.99
CA LYS A 223 -12.32 13.13 0.39
C LYS A 223 -11.91 11.66 0.47
N SER A 224 -10.67 11.42 0.88
CA SER A 224 -10.08 10.09 0.99
C SER A 224 -10.97 9.11 1.76
N SER A 225 -11.08 7.89 1.25
CA SER A 225 -11.92 6.81 1.78
C SER A 225 -13.42 7.15 1.87
N CYS A 226 -13.91 8.10 1.06
CA CYS A 226 -15.32 8.47 1.03
C CYS A 226 -15.96 8.03 -0.30
N PRO A 227 -16.71 6.91 -0.33
CA PRO A 227 -17.28 6.38 -1.55
C PRO A 227 -18.30 7.32 -2.20
N MET A 228 -18.32 7.36 -3.53
CA MET A 228 -19.35 8.06 -4.33
C MET A 228 -20.61 7.21 -4.47
N VAL A 229 -20.97 6.55 -3.40
CA VAL A 229 -22.17 5.72 -3.24
C VAL A 229 -22.93 6.25 -2.02
N ASP A 230 -24.17 6.67 -2.18
CA ASP A 230 -24.99 7.14 -1.07
C ASP A 230 -25.55 5.95 -0.29
N ALA A 231 -24.71 5.39 0.57
CA ALA A 231 -25.02 4.30 1.49
C ALA A 231 -24.22 4.47 2.79
N PRO A 232 -24.73 3.97 3.93
CA PRO A 232 -23.96 3.90 5.16
C PRO A 232 -22.66 3.11 4.95
N PHE A 233 -21.55 3.63 5.48
CA PHE A 233 -20.24 3.02 5.33
C PHE A 233 -19.52 2.97 6.67
N PHE A 234 -19.19 1.75 7.13
CA PHE A 234 -18.35 1.54 8.30
C PHE A 234 -16.89 1.69 7.91
N TYR A 235 -16.20 2.66 8.50
CA TYR A 235 -14.79 2.90 8.22
C TYR A 235 -13.92 2.33 9.35
N ALA A 236 -13.24 1.23 9.07
CA ALA A 236 -12.47 0.48 10.08
C ALA A 236 -11.40 1.34 10.78
N ARG A 237 -10.76 2.28 10.06
CA ARG A 237 -9.75 3.18 10.62
C ARG A 237 -10.26 4.03 11.79
N ILE A 238 -11.53 4.42 11.75
CA ILE A 238 -12.15 5.22 12.81
C ILE A 238 -13.06 4.40 13.72
N GLY A 239 -13.21 3.09 13.44
CA GLY A 239 -13.97 2.14 14.23
C GLY A 239 -15.47 2.40 14.30
N LYS A 240 -16.05 3.19 13.36
CA LYS A 240 -17.46 3.58 13.36
C LYS A 240 -17.94 3.91 11.95
N GLU A 241 -19.24 4.18 11.81
CA GLU A 241 -19.81 4.70 10.59
C GLU A 241 -19.17 6.05 10.19
N TYR A 242 -18.83 6.21 8.92
CA TYR A 242 -18.18 7.38 8.37
C TYR A 242 -19.21 8.49 8.03
N THR A 243 -19.90 8.98 9.05
CA THR A 243 -20.95 10.03 8.91
C THR A 243 -20.41 11.35 8.36
N VAL A 244 -19.13 11.66 8.62
CA VAL A 244 -18.45 12.83 8.03
C VAL A 244 -18.43 12.73 6.49
N CYS A 245 -18.19 11.54 5.93
CA CYS A 245 -18.27 11.31 4.49
C CYS A 245 -19.67 11.58 3.93
N SER A 246 -20.71 11.02 4.55
CA SER A 246 -22.10 11.20 4.08
C SER A 246 -22.52 12.66 4.06
N LYS A 247 -22.19 13.42 5.11
CA LYS A 247 -22.44 14.87 5.18
C LYS A 247 -21.65 15.65 4.15
N TRP A 248 -20.33 15.38 4.05
CA TRP A 248 -19.46 16.00 3.05
C TRP A 248 -19.95 15.74 1.63
N ARG A 249 -20.30 14.50 1.30
CA ARG A 249 -20.83 14.13 -0.02
C ARG A 249 -22.08 14.90 -0.36
N ALA A 250 -23.05 14.99 0.57
CA ALA A 250 -24.28 15.77 0.36
C ALA A 250 -23.98 17.26 0.14
N HIS A 251 -23.09 17.86 0.94
CA HIS A 251 -22.69 19.26 0.78
C HIS A 251 -21.95 19.52 -0.53
N ALA A 252 -21.03 18.61 -0.93
CA ALA A 252 -20.29 18.71 -2.19
C ALA A 252 -21.23 18.64 -3.41
N LEU A 253 -22.11 17.65 -3.44
CA LEU A 253 -23.09 17.50 -4.52
C LEU A 253 -24.00 18.73 -4.64
N ALA A 254 -24.48 19.27 -3.51
CA ALA A 254 -25.29 20.50 -3.52
C ALA A 254 -24.51 21.72 -4.05
N GLN A 255 -23.22 21.84 -3.75
CA GLN A 255 -22.40 22.91 -4.32
C GLN A 255 -22.17 22.73 -5.82
N ILE A 256 -21.85 21.52 -6.27
CA ILE A 256 -21.64 21.19 -7.69
C ILE A 256 -22.92 21.45 -8.49
N ALA A 257 -24.08 21.05 -7.97
CA ALA A 257 -25.37 21.30 -8.62
C ALA A 257 -25.66 22.81 -8.84
N ARG A 258 -25.20 23.70 -7.93
CA ARG A 258 -25.31 25.16 -8.09
C ARG A 258 -24.32 25.71 -9.11
N ILE A 259 -23.13 25.13 -9.22
CA ILE A 259 -22.09 25.55 -10.18
C ILE A 259 -22.51 25.20 -11.62
N ARG A 260 -23.29 24.15 -11.82
CA ARG A 260 -23.75 23.66 -13.13
C ARG A 260 -22.60 23.39 -14.09
N PRO A 261 -21.63 22.55 -13.74
CA PRO A 261 -20.48 22.28 -14.58
C PRO A 261 -20.88 21.54 -15.87
N GLU A 262 -20.11 21.75 -16.92
CA GLU A 262 -20.31 21.06 -18.19
C GLU A 262 -19.84 19.61 -18.17
N ILE A 263 -18.81 19.33 -17.38
CA ILE A 263 -18.24 17.98 -17.20
C ILE A 263 -18.11 17.71 -15.71
N VAL A 264 -18.62 16.55 -15.29
CA VAL A 264 -18.38 16.01 -13.94
C VAL A 264 -17.80 14.62 -14.10
N ALA A 265 -16.65 14.36 -13.47
CA ALA A 265 -16.08 13.02 -13.34
C ALA A 265 -16.19 12.58 -11.87
N LEU A 266 -16.83 11.44 -11.65
CA LEU A 266 -16.99 10.83 -10.33
C LEU A 266 -16.13 9.58 -10.25
N GLY A 267 -15.21 9.51 -9.29
CA GLY A 267 -14.36 8.33 -9.05
C GLY A 267 -14.53 7.80 -7.64
N THR A 268 -14.48 6.49 -7.50
CA THR A 268 -14.59 5.80 -6.22
C THR A 268 -13.89 4.45 -6.29
N SER A 269 -13.26 4.04 -5.20
CA SER A 269 -12.67 2.71 -5.14
C SER A 269 -13.74 1.62 -5.22
N ASP A 270 -13.45 0.53 -5.90
CA ASP A 270 -14.30 -0.65 -6.00
C ASP A 270 -14.19 -1.59 -4.78
N THR A 271 -13.22 -1.32 -3.88
CA THR A 271 -12.94 -2.15 -2.69
C THR A 271 -13.99 -2.04 -1.60
N TYR A 272 -14.89 -1.08 -1.68
CA TYR A 272 -15.94 -0.95 -0.67
C TYR A 272 -16.90 -2.15 -0.69
N GLY A 273 -17.17 -2.70 0.49
CA GLY A 273 -17.96 -3.91 0.67
C GLY A 273 -19.47 -3.75 0.49
N PHE A 274 -19.91 -2.86 -0.40
CA PHE A 274 -21.34 -2.67 -0.70
C PHE A 274 -21.91 -3.85 -1.49
N SER A 275 -23.18 -4.14 -1.26
CA SER A 275 -23.97 -5.05 -2.10
C SER A 275 -24.24 -4.44 -3.49
N LYS A 276 -24.61 -5.29 -4.48
CA LYS A 276 -25.03 -4.83 -5.82
C LYS A 276 -26.09 -3.71 -5.75
N ALA A 277 -27.12 -3.91 -4.91
CA ALA A 277 -28.20 -2.90 -4.77
C ALA A 277 -27.67 -1.58 -4.20
N GLN A 278 -26.79 -1.62 -3.20
CA GLN A 278 -26.18 -0.41 -2.64
C GLN A 278 -25.33 0.31 -3.67
N TRP A 279 -24.53 -0.41 -4.47
CA TRP A 279 -23.74 0.17 -5.54
C TRP A 279 -24.63 0.88 -6.56
N ILE A 280 -25.65 0.20 -7.09
CA ILE A 280 -26.52 0.75 -8.13
C ILE A 280 -27.37 1.90 -7.58
N ASP A 281 -28.17 1.65 -6.55
CA ASP A 281 -29.13 2.64 -6.06
C ASP A 281 -28.46 3.80 -5.34
N GLY A 282 -27.34 3.54 -4.63
CA GLY A 282 -26.54 4.58 -4.01
C GLY A 282 -25.86 5.50 -5.01
N THR A 283 -25.36 4.96 -6.12
CA THR A 283 -24.79 5.74 -7.22
C THR A 283 -25.89 6.55 -7.92
N VAL A 284 -27.06 5.97 -8.17
CA VAL A 284 -28.20 6.69 -8.76
C VAL A 284 -28.60 7.88 -7.89
N ARG A 285 -28.67 7.73 -6.56
CA ARG A 285 -28.95 8.87 -5.67
C ARG A 285 -27.87 9.96 -5.74
N VAL A 286 -26.60 9.60 -5.91
CA VAL A 286 -25.52 10.59 -6.14
C VAL A 286 -25.74 11.33 -7.46
N LEU A 287 -26.08 10.62 -8.53
CA LEU A 287 -26.39 11.21 -9.84
C LEU A 287 -27.64 12.09 -9.78
N ASP A 288 -28.66 11.70 -9.02
CA ASP A 288 -29.87 12.48 -8.79
C ASP A 288 -29.59 13.79 -8.09
N ALA A 289 -28.71 13.77 -7.10
CA ALA A 289 -28.31 14.95 -6.34
C ALA A 289 -27.50 15.97 -7.17
N LEU A 290 -26.77 15.54 -8.21
CA LEU A 290 -26.14 16.45 -9.17
C LEU A 290 -27.19 17.21 -10.01
N GLY A 291 -28.36 16.62 -10.19
CA GLY A 291 -29.48 17.23 -10.88
C GLY A 291 -29.31 17.30 -12.42
N PRO A 292 -30.39 17.72 -13.13
CA PRO A 292 -30.38 17.80 -14.57
C PRO A 292 -29.56 18.97 -15.14
N ALA A 293 -29.08 19.86 -14.28
CA ALA A 293 -28.34 21.04 -14.69
C ALA A 293 -26.82 20.77 -14.88
N SER A 294 -26.33 19.60 -14.48
CA SER A 294 -24.98 19.15 -14.82
C SER A 294 -24.93 18.69 -16.28
N GLY A 295 -23.86 19.05 -16.95
CA GLY A 295 -23.61 18.64 -18.32
C GLY A 295 -23.36 17.13 -18.45
N ARG A 296 -22.27 16.71 -19.06
CA ARG A 296 -21.88 15.30 -19.14
C ARG A 296 -21.30 14.83 -17.81
N VAL A 297 -21.77 13.69 -17.34
CA VAL A 297 -21.25 13.03 -16.12
C VAL A 297 -20.52 11.74 -16.54
N TYR A 298 -19.34 11.53 -15.99
CA TYR A 298 -18.56 10.32 -16.20
C TYR A 298 -18.34 9.60 -14.87
N LEU A 299 -18.66 8.31 -14.84
CA LEU A 299 -18.27 7.43 -13.74
C LEU A 299 -16.92 6.80 -14.12
N LEU A 300 -15.87 7.09 -13.34
CA LEU A 300 -14.55 6.51 -13.55
C LEU A 300 -14.58 5.05 -13.10
N ARG A 301 -14.12 4.15 -13.97
CA ARG A 301 -13.72 2.82 -13.54
C ARG A 301 -12.54 2.95 -12.57
N ASP A 302 -12.56 2.17 -11.48
CA ASP A 302 -11.43 2.16 -10.56
C ASP A 302 -10.18 1.58 -11.23
N THR A 303 -9.03 2.02 -10.76
CA THR A 303 -7.73 1.65 -11.34
C THR A 303 -7.38 0.22 -10.95
N PRO A 304 -6.88 -0.61 -11.89
CA PRO A 304 -6.35 -1.92 -11.56
C PRO A 304 -5.31 -1.89 -10.46
N ARG A 305 -5.24 -2.96 -9.66
CA ARG A 305 -4.33 -3.07 -8.51
C ARG A 305 -3.22 -4.08 -8.75
N LEU A 306 -2.07 -3.83 -8.10
CA LEU A 306 -1.01 -4.80 -7.99
C LEU A 306 -1.21 -5.66 -6.72
N PRO A 307 -0.86 -6.96 -6.73
CA PRO A 307 -0.87 -7.79 -5.52
C PRO A 307 0.34 -7.54 -4.60
N PHE A 308 1.16 -6.55 -4.92
CA PHE A 308 2.35 -6.12 -4.19
C PHE A 308 2.50 -4.60 -4.25
N ASP A 309 3.33 -4.03 -3.38
CA ASP A 309 3.72 -2.63 -3.47
C ASP A 309 4.66 -2.41 -4.67
N GLY A 310 4.27 -1.51 -5.59
CA GLY A 310 4.99 -1.29 -6.84
C GLY A 310 6.44 -0.83 -6.64
N PRO A 311 6.69 0.30 -5.97
CA PRO A 311 8.02 0.81 -5.67
C PRO A 311 8.89 -0.16 -4.88
N ASP A 312 8.34 -0.85 -3.88
CA ASP A 312 9.07 -1.83 -3.09
C ASP A 312 9.52 -3.00 -3.96
N CYS A 313 8.65 -3.52 -4.82
CA CYS A 313 9.01 -4.57 -5.77
C CYS A 313 10.16 -4.13 -6.67
N LEU A 314 10.08 -2.92 -7.25
CA LEU A 314 11.13 -2.37 -8.10
C LEU A 314 12.44 -2.20 -7.34
N ALA A 315 12.40 -1.68 -6.13
CA ALA A 315 13.57 -1.51 -5.27
C ALA A 315 14.21 -2.85 -4.89
N GLU A 316 13.41 -3.85 -4.58
CA GLU A 316 13.90 -5.19 -4.29
C GLU A 316 14.62 -5.83 -5.48
N HIS A 317 14.22 -5.52 -6.69
CA HIS A 317 14.79 -6.08 -7.92
C HIS A 317 15.93 -5.23 -8.51
N ALA A 318 16.01 -3.94 -8.13
CA ALA A 318 17.08 -3.05 -8.57
C ALA A 318 18.44 -3.53 -8.06
N GLY A 319 19.34 -3.83 -8.99
CA GLY A 319 20.70 -4.27 -8.66
C GLY A 319 20.85 -5.74 -8.27
N ARG A 320 19.80 -6.53 -8.22
CA ARG A 320 19.90 -7.98 -8.08
C ARG A 320 20.32 -8.59 -9.43
N LYS A 321 21.54 -9.09 -9.50
CA LYS A 321 21.89 -10.04 -10.55
C LYS A 321 21.03 -11.29 -10.34
N ALA A 322 20.36 -11.75 -11.38
CA ALA A 322 19.51 -12.94 -11.36
C ALA A 322 20.35 -14.20 -11.06
N TRP A 323 20.78 -14.37 -9.80
CA TRP A 323 21.65 -15.47 -9.40
C TRP A 323 20.94 -16.83 -9.40
N LEU A 324 19.62 -16.84 -9.32
CA LEU A 324 18.83 -18.08 -9.27
C LEU A 324 17.67 -18.13 -10.29
N GLY A 325 17.59 -17.22 -11.26
CA GLY A 325 16.49 -17.22 -12.23
C GLY A 325 15.08 -16.98 -11.63
N LEU A 326 15.01 -16.54 -10.37
CA LEU A 326 13.76 -16.34 -9.60
C LEU A 326 13.32 -14.86 -9.60
N GLN A 327 13.73 -14.08 -10.59
CA GLN A 327 13.24 -12.72 -10.74
C GLN A 327 11.78 -12.79 -11.22
N HIS A 328 10.84 -12.55 -10.32
CA HIS A 328 9.51 -12.17 -10.74
C HIS A 328 9.60 -10.73 -11.25
N ALA A 329 9.28 -10.52 -12.52
CA ALA A 329 9.06 -9.17 -13.03
C ALA A 329 8.00 -8.51 -12.14
N CYS A 330 8.18 -7.18 -11.80
CA CYS A 330 7.19 -6.45 -11.02
C CYS A 330 5.95 -6.15 -11.89
N VAL A 331 5.34 -7.22 -12.37
CA VAL A 331 4.14 -7.24 -13.22
C VAL A 331 3.13 -8.23 -12.65
N ALA A 332 1.86 -7.93 -12.84
CA ALA A 332 0.75 -8.81 -12.49
C ALA A 332 -0.30 -8.79 -13.61
N ARG A 333 -1.02 -9.90 -13.78
CA ARG A 333 -2.23 -9.87 -14.60
C ARG A 333 -3.34 -9.20 -13.78
N GLU A 334 -4.12 -8.38 -14.45
CA GLU A 334 -5.38 -7.91 -13.93
C GLU A 334 -6.34 -9.11 -13.86
N ASP A 335 -6.66 -9.54 -12.65
CA ASP A 335 -7.60 -10.65 -12.40
C ASP A 335 -8.33 -10.32 -11.10
N ASP A 336 -9.27 -9.37 -11.19
CA ASP A 336 -10.11 -8.96 -10.08
C ASP A 336 -11.60 -9.02 -10.49
N PRO A 337 -12.25 -10.19 -10.31
CA PRO A 337 -13.66 -10.36 -10.65
C PRO A 337 -14.58 -9.35 -9.95
N ARG A 338 -14.17 -8.89 -8.74
CA ARG A 338 -14.95 -7.91 -8.01
C ARG A 338 -14.91 -6.52 -8.65
N ALA A 339 -13.76 -6.12 -9.16
CA ALA A 339 -13.62 -4.87 -9.92
C ALA A 339 -14.52 -4.87 -11.17
N ASP A 340 -14.56 -5.99 -11.89
CA ASP A 340 -15.42 -6.14 -13.06
C ASP A 340 -16.91 -6.12 -12.70
N GLU A 341 -17.31 -6.78 -11.61
CA GLU A 341 -18.70 -6.71 -11.11
C GLU A 341 -19.10 -5.29 -10.76
N VAL A 342 -18.28 -4.55 -10.01
CA VAL A 342 -18.55 -3.16 -9.62
C VAL A 342 -18.61 -2.27 -10.87
N HIS A 343 -17.71 -2.45 -11.83
CA HIS A 343 -17.75 -1.74 -13.10
C HIS A 343 -19.09 -1.96 -13.85
N GLN A 344 -19.58 -3.19 -13.92
CA GLN A 344 -20.86 -3.52 -14.51
C GLN A 344 -22.03 -2.84 -13.74
N TRP A 345 -22.00 -2.83 -12.41
CA TRP A 345 -23.05 -2.20 -11.60
C TRP A 345 -23.05 -0.67 -11.74
N LEU A 346 -21.88 -0.05 -11.84
CA LEU A 346 -21.76 1.38 -12.17
C LEU A 346 -22.31 1.67 -13.58
N GLY A 347 -22.04 0.79 -14.55
CA GLY A 347 -22.62 0.87 -15.91
C GLY A 347 -24.15 0.75 -15.89
N GLU A 348 -24.71 -0.12 -15.06
CA GLU A 348 -26.17 -0.23 -14.85
C GLU A 348 -26.75 1.05 -14.25
N ALA A 349 -26.07 1.66 -13.27
CA ALA A 349 -26.47 2.95 -12.70
C ALA A 349 -26.38 4.08 -13.74
N ALA A 350 -25.30 4.14 -14.53
CA ALA A 350 -25.08 5.12 -15.58
C ALA A 350 -26.19 5.06 -16.65
N SER A 351 -26.60 3.86 -17.06
CA SER A 351 -27.64 3.66 -18.12
C SER A 351 -29.01 4.24 -17.77
N ARG A 352 -29.26 4.56 -16.50
CA ARG A 352 -30.51 5.19 -16.05
C ARG A 352 -30.61 6.69 -16.43
N ARG A 353 -29.52 7.28 -16.96
CA ARG A 353 -29.47 8.70 -17.35
C ARG A 353 -28.72 8.89 -18.65
N ALA A 354 -29.31 9.61 -19.60
CA ALA A 354 -28.73 9.81 -20.92
C ALA A 354 -27.45 10.64 -20.98
N ASN A 355 -27.20 11.48 -19.95
CA ASN A 355 -26.01 12.33 -19.87
C ASN A 355 -24.87 11.70 -19.05
N VAL A 356 -25.00 10.44 -18.62
CA VAL A 356 -23.98 9.71 -17.84
C VAL A 356 -23.32 8.65 -18.70
N GLY A 357 -22.00 8.63 -18.69
CA GLY A 357 -21.17 7.63 -19.35
C GLY A 357 -20.12 7.04 -18.42
N MET A 358 -19.50 5.96 -18.87
CA MET A 358 -18.34 5.36 -18.18
C MET A 358 -17.05 5.97 -18.73
N LEU A 359 -16.08 6.18 -17.84
CA LEU A 359 -14.71 6.59 -18.19
C LEU A 359 -13.77 5.49 -17.72
N ASP A 360 -13.31 4.69 -18.67
CA ASP A 360 -12.42 3.57 -18.44
C ASP A 360 -11.02 3.91 -18.96
N MET A 361 -10.02 3.79 -18.06
CA MET A 361 -8.60 4.07 -18.35
C MET A 361 -7.71 2.83 -18.16
N ASP A 362 -8.29 1.65 -17.95
CA ASP A 362 -7.54 0.43 -17.62
C ASP A 362 -6.52 0.04 -18.69
N ALA A 363 -6.92 0.09 -19.96
CA ALA A 363 -5.98 -0.20 -21.05
C ALA A 363 -4.76 0.73 -21.11
N GLN A 364 -4.86 1.92 -20.50
CA GLN A 364 -3.75 2.86 -20.38
C GLN A 364 -2.87 2.57 -19.16
N VAL A 365 -3.45 1.99 -18.13
CA VAL A 365 -2.70 1.59 -16.90
C VAL A 365 -2.12 0.19 -17.07
N CYS A 366 -2.93 -0.75 -17.51
CA CYS A 366 -2.60 -2.18 -17.68
C CYS A 366 -2.87 -2.64 -19.11
N PRO A 367 -2.01 -2.31 -20.09
CA PRO A 367 -2.18 -2.76 -21.48
C PRO A 367 -2.27 -4.29 -21.55
N ASP A 368 -3.19 -4.77 -22.36
CA ASP A 368 -3.44 -6.22 -22.58
C ASP A 368 -3.73 -6.99 -21.27
N GLY A 369 -4.27 -6.30 -20.26
CA GLY A 369 -4.57 -6.85 -18.95
C GLY A 369 -3.31 -7.18 -18.13
N VAL A 370 -2.16 -6.54 -18.43
CA VAL A 370 -0.91 -6.71 -17.68
C VAL A 370 -0.51 -5.39 -17.04
N CYS A 371 -0.56 -5.37 -15.72
CA CYS A 371 -0.13 -4.24 -14.90
C CYS A 371 1.36 -4.34 -14.60
N SER A 372 2.13 -3.30 -14.92
CA SER A 372 3.55 -3.22 -14.60
C SER A 372 3.79 -2.09 -13.59
N ALA A 373 4.64 -2.35 -12.59
CA ALA A 373 5.02 -1.34 -11.62
C ALA A 373 5.80 -0.17 -12.24
N GLU A 374 6.47 -0.40 -13.38
CA GLU A 374 7.20 0.62 -14.15
C GLU A 374 6.91 0.47 -15.64
N ARG A 375 6.74 1.62 -16.34
CA ARG A 375 6.56 1.65 -17.78
C ARG A 375 7.15 2.92 -18.39
N ASN A 376 7.92 2.77 -19.46
CA ASN A 376 8.58 3.88 -20.18
C ASN A 376 9.38 4.80 -19.26
N GLY A 377 10.06 4.24 -18.26
CA GLY A 377 10.87 5.01 -17.30
C GLY A 377 10.06 5.72 -16.20
N LEU A 378 8.73 5.56 -16.16
CA LEU A 378 7.87 6.08 -15.09
C LEU A 378 7.44 4.94 -14.16
N VAL A 379 7.52 5.16 -12.86
CA VAL A 379 6.87 4.29 -11.88
C VAL A 379 5.38 4.52 -11.98
N VAL A 380 4.63 3.46 -12.25
CA VAL A 380 3.18 3.55 -12.52
C VAL A 380 2.40 3.70 -11.21
N PHE A 381 2.72 2.89 -10.21
CA PHE A 381 2.02 2.86 -8.92
C PHE A 381 2.91 3.39 -7.81
N ARG A 382 2.36 4.21 -6.90
CA ARG A 382 3.06 4.70 -5.69
C ARG A 382 2.89 3.79 -4.47
N ASP A 383 1.99 2.83 -4.58
CA ASP A 383 1.71 1.74 -3.64
C ASP A 383 1.09 0.58 -4.43
N SER A 384 0.30 -0.29 -3.82
CA SER A 384 -0.35 -1.40 -4.52
C SER A 384 -1.63 -1.00 -5.30
N GLN A 385 -2.17 0.20 -5.11
CA GLN A 385 -3.50 0.56 -5.65
C GLN A 385 -3.62 2.01 -6.18
N HIS A 386 -2.67 2.89 -5.85
CA HIS A 386 -2.71 4.26 -6.33
C HIS A 386 -1.61 4.53 -7.35
N LEU A 387 -1.96 5.26 -8.40
CA LEU A 387 -1.01 5.74 -9.40
C LEU A 387 -0.07 6.81 -8.80
N THR A 388 1.13 6.90 -9.36
CA THR A 388 1.99 8.08 -9.16
C THR A 388 1.39 9.31 -9.86
N GLY A 389 1.62 10.48 -9.29
CA GLY A 389 1.18 11.73 -9.88
C GLY A 389 1.80 11.96 -11.26
N SER A 390 3.08 11.62 -11.41
CA SER A 390 3.82 11.75 -12.68
C SER A 390 3.25 10.83 -13.77
N PHE A 391 2.93 9.57 -13.45
CA PHE A 391 2.33 8.67 -14.41
C PHE A 391 0.91 9.11 -14.78
N ALA A 392 0.07 9.44 -13.80
CA ALA A 392 -1.27 9.96 -14.08
C ALA A 392 -1.21 11.20 -14.98
N ALA A 393 -0.30 12.14 -14.70
CA ALA A 393 -0.11 13.33 -15.51
C ALA A 393 0.30 13.06 -16.96
N SER A 394 0.92 11.91 -17.25
CA SER A 394 1.30 11.52 -18.63
C SER A 394 0.12 11.06 -19.48
N LEU A 395 -1.03 10.84 -18.87
CA LEU A 395 -2.23 10.35 -19.54
C LEU A 395 -3.25 11.47 -19.90
N ASP A 396 -2.85 12.74 -19.74
CA ASP A 396 -3.70 13.93 -19.95
C ASP A 396 -4.35 13.98 -21.35
N THR A 397 -3.59 13.71 -22.40
CA THR A 397 -4.06 13.76 -23.78
C THR A 397 -5.09 12.67 -24.07
N VAL A 398 -4.84 11.45 -23.59
CA VAL A 398 -5.77 10.32 -23.75
C VAL A 398 -7.06 10.58 -22.97
N LEU A 399 -6.91 11.08 -21.73
CA LEU A 399 -8.04 11.48 -20.89
C LEU A 399 -8.91 12.55 -21.59
N ALA A 400 -8.28 13.61 -22.12
CA ALA A 400 -8.98 14.66 -22.87
C ALA A 400 -9.76 14.10 -24.05
N GLY A 401 -9.16 13.18 -24.82
CA GLY A 401 -9.84 12.49 -25.93
C GLY A 401 -11.07 11.70 -25.47
N LYS A 402 -10.95 10.93 -24.38
CA LYS A 402 -12.07 10.16 -23.81
C LYS A 402 -13.19 11.05 -23.26
N LEU A 403 -12.86 12.24 -22.76
CA LEU A 403 -13.85 13.23 -22.33
C LEU A 403 -14.51 13.97 -23.52
N GLY A 404 -14.13 13.65 -24.76
CA GLY A 404 -14.64 14.30 -25.98
C GLY A 404 -14.14 15.73 -26.14
N MET A 405 -12.98 16.05 -25.52
CA MET A 405 -12.32 17.33 -25.68
C MET A 405 -11.31 17.20 -26.82
N SER A 406 -11.74 17.52 -28.07
CA SER A 406 -10.79 17.56 -29.19
C SER A 406 -9.64 18.50 -28.88
N ALA A 407 -8.43 18.15 -29.33
CA ALA A 407 -7.32 19.09 -29.37
C ALA A 407 -7.81 20.36 -30.05
N ALA A 408 -7.78 21.49 -29.34
CA ALA A 408 -7.91 22.77 -30.01
C ALA A 408 -6.82 22.77 -31.09
N SER A 409 -7.20 22.77 -32.36
CA SER A 409 -6.27 22.95 -33.46
C SER A 409 -5.45 24.17 -33.10
N ALA A 410 -4.14 24.03 -33.01
CA ALA A 410 -3.24 25.17 -33.09
C ALA A 410 -3.57 25.82 -34.45
N ALA A 411 -4.54 26.72 -34.42
CA ALA A 411 -4.86 27.54 -35.59
C ALA A 411 -3.59 28.33 -35.87
N SER A 412 -2.94 27.91 -36.92
CA SER A 412 -1.87 28.59 -37.58
C SER A 412 -2.19 30.08 -37.72
N ASP A 413 -1.58 30.88 -36.87
CA ASP A 413 -1.41 32.33 -37.14
C ASP A 413 -0.13 32.52 -37.96
N ASP A 414 -0.07 31.76 -39.07
CA ASP A 414 0.91 31.87 -40.14
C ASP A 414 0.23 32.47 -41.35
N GLY A 415 -0.16 33.70 -41.26
CA GLY A 415 -0.79 34.33 -42.43
C GLY A 415 -1.11 35.79 -42.26
N LYS A 416 -0.10 36.67 -42.04
CA LYS A 416 -0.10 38.05 -42.56
C LYS A 416 1.15 38.82 -42.13
N LEU A 417 2.28 38.45 -42.67
CA LEU A 417 3.36 39.41 -42.92
C LEU A 417 3.65 39.39 -44.41
N LYS A 418 2.74 39.99 -45.20
CA LYS A 418 3.01 40.44 -46.58
C LYS A 418 3.04 41.94 -46.60
N ALA A 419 4.25 42.48 -46.78
CA ALA A 419 4.62 43.62 -47.60
C ALA A 419 3.74 44.87 -47.53
N SER A 420 4.35 45.94 -46.98
CA SER A 420 4.33 47.21 -47.65
C SER A 420 5.65 47.93 -47.33
N GLN A 421 6.38 48.11 -48.33
CA GLN A 421 7.44 49.00 -48.74
C GLN A 421 7.88 50.08 -47.72
#